data_99784edcc45afdea412c3ff15d8000b6
#
_entry.id   99784edcc45afdea412c3ff15d8000b6
#
_cell.length_a   1.000
_cell.length_b   1.000
_cell.length_c   1.000
_cell.angle_alpha   90.00
_cell.angle_beta   90.00
_cell.angle_gamma   90.00
#
_symmetry.space_group_name_H-M   'P 1'
#
loop_
_entity.id
_entity.type
_entity.pdbx_description
1 polymer ?
#
loop_
_entity_poly.entity_id
_entity_poly.type
_entity_poly.pdbx_seq_one_letter_code
_entity_poly.pdbx_strand_id
1 'polypeptide(L)'
;MSVHRYAARAIRGDLLRAIVGFMLTAAPCAATSESPVAAGIFGLLATLFFVFGVRSYIRRFALVLVTEDGVISCPLGERSPQIPGFRHASLAWRDIQAMRVRFFSTKRDRSEGWMELRLADGKDRLMIDSTIEGFEAVVARAALAAERGGVALDDATLANLGSLRIGAGAARI
;
A
#
# COMPACT_ATOMS: atom_id res chain seq x y z
N MET A 1 -19.84 5.99 -5.01
CA MET A 1 -18.86 5.89 -3.92
C MET A 1 -18.54 4.43 -3.70
N SER A 2 -17.28 4.03 -3.81
CA SER A 2 -16.82 2.66 -3.52
C SER A 2 -15.76 2.68 -2.41
N VAL A 3 -15.76 1.61 -1.59
CA VAL A 3 -14.84 1.45 -0.47
C VAL A 3 -13.96 0.24 -0.76
N HIS A 4 -12.66 0.46 -0.79
CA HIS A 4 -11.67 -0.58 -1.06
C HIS A 4 -10.84 -0.84 0.20
N ARG A 5 -10.68 -2.11 0.57
CA ARG A 5 -9.94 -2.53 1.77
C ARG A 5 -8.80 -3.45 1.39
N TYR A 6 -7.81 -3.53 2.25
CA TYR A 6 -6.74 -4.50 2.09
C TYR A 6 -7.25 -5.93 2.27
N ALA A 7 -6.82 -6.84 1.40
CA ALA A 7 -7.22 -8.24 1.45
C ALA A 7 -6.82 -8.88 2.78
N ALA A 8 -7.79 -9.43 3.51
CA ALA A 8 -7.58 -10.02 4.83
C ALA A 8 -6.53 -11.15 4.84
N ARG A 9 -6.40 -11.87 3.70
CA ARG A 9 -5.43 -12.97 3.53
C ARG A 9 -3.98 -12.46 3.58
N ALA A 10 -3.68 -11.33 2.91
CA ALA A 10 -2.34 -10.75 2.91
C ALA A 10 -1.95 -10.29 4.32
N ILE A 11 -2.86 -9.60 5.01
CA ILE A 11 -2.63 -9.11 6.38
C ILE A 11 -2.40 -10.27 7.36
N ARG A 12 -3.17 -11.36 7.25
CA ARG A 12 -2.99 -12.55 8.12
C ARG A 12 -1.60 -13.19 7.93
N GLY A 13 -1.13 -13.27 6.69
CA GLY A 13 0.20 -13.79 6.39
C GLY A 13 1.31 -12.95 7.02
N ASP A 14 1.23 -11.64 6.90
CA ASP A 14 2.20 -10.72 7.49
C ASP A 14 2.16 -10.74 9.02
N LEU A 15 0.97 -10.79 9.61
CA LEU A 15 0.81 -10.89 11.07
C LEU A 15 1.38 -12.20 11.61
N LEU A 16 1.14 -13.32 10.93
CA LEU A 16 1.70 -14.62 11.32
C LEU A 16 3.24 -14.58 11.29
N ARG A 17 3.84 -14.03 10.22
CA ARG A 17 5.31 -13.86 10.13
C ARG A 17 5.85 -12.97 11.24
N ALA A 18 5.14 -11.90 11.58
CA ALA A 18 5.51 -11.01 12.69
C ALA A 18 5.52 -11.74 14.04
N ILE A 19 4.46 -12.51 14.33
CA ILE A 19 4.32 -13.27 15.56
C ILE A 19 5.41 -14.34 15.67
N VAL A 20 5.60 -15.14 14.62
CA VAL A 20 6.62 -16.19 14.60
C VAL A 20 8.01 -15.58 14.75
N GLY A 21 8.33 -14.51 13.99
CA GLY A 21 9.62 -13.83 14.08
C GLY A 21 9.85 -13.23 15.47
N PHE A 22 8.84 -12.63 16.08
CA PHE A 22 8.92 -12.10 17.43
C PHE A 22 9.20 -13.21 18.46
N MET A 23 8.46 -14.33 18.41
CA MET A 23 8.67 -15.44 19.33
C MET A 23 10.08 -16.07 19.20
N LEU A 24 10.55 -16.26 17.93
CA LEU A 24 11.87 -16.80 17.65
C LEU A 24 13.01 -15.89 18.10
N THR A 25 12.77 -14.59 18.30
CA THR A 25 13.80 -13.63 18.74
C THR A 25 13.65 -13.24 20.20
N ALA A 26 12.44 -13.17 20.74
CA ALA A 26 12.19 -12.82 22.14
C ALA A 26 12.64 -13.93 23.11
N ALA A 27 12.40 -15.20 22.76
CA ALA A 27 12.84 -16.33 23.62
C ALA A 27 14.37 -16.42 23.78
N PRO A 28 15.19 -16.38 22.70
CA PRO A 28 16.64 -16.29 22.83
C PRO A 28 17.11 -15.01 23.55
N CYS A 29 16.45 -13.88 23.35
CA CYS A 29 16.77 -12.64 24.06
C CYS A 29 16.72 -12.84 25.59
N ALA A 30 15.67 -13.50 26.08
CA ALA A 30 15.54 -13.82 27.50
C ALA A 30 16.55 -14.84 27.97
N ALA A 31 16.88 -15.87 27.16
CA ALA A 31 17.82 -16.93 27.48
C ALA A 31 19.30 -16.48 27.49
N THR A 32 19.64 -15.43 26.73
CA THR A 32 21.00 -14.91 26.59
C THR A 32 21.25 -13.65 27.41
N SER A 33 20.51 -13.44 28.50
CA SER A 33 20.63 -12.27 29.38
C SER A 33 22.04 -12.07 29.98
N GLU A 34 22.81 -13.13 30.11
CA GLU A 34 24.21 -13.06 30.59
C GLU A 34 25.17 -12.46 29.56
N SER A 35 24.81 -12.46 28.26
CA SER A 35 25.63 -11.88 27.19
C SER A 35 24.95 -10.62 26.67
N PRO A 36 25.42 -9.40 27.04
CA PRO A 36 24.78 -8.16 26.65
C PRO A 36 24.76 -7.94 25.13
N VAL A 37 25.75 -8.46 24.42
CA VAL A 37 25.79 -8.36 22.95
C VAL A 37 24.74 -9.25 22.31
N ALA A 38 24.63 -10.52 22.74
CA ALA A 38 23.61 -11.43 22.21
C ALA A 38 22.19 -10.95 22.55
N ALA A 39 21.94 -10.55 23.80
CA ALA A 39 20.68 -9.99 24.25
C ALA A 39 20.31 -8.72 23.45
N GLY A 40 21.28 -7.84 23.17
CA GLY A 40 21.07 -6.64 22.35
C GLY A 40 20.66 -6.97 20.91
N ILE A 41 21.31 -7.95 20.27
CA ILE A 41 20.96 -8.36 18.89
C ILE A 41 19.54 -8.96 18.84
N PHE A 42 19.25 -9.92 19.73
CA PHE A 42 17.92 -10.54 19.75
C PHE A 42 16.83 -9.54 20.17
N GLY A 43 17.11 -8.63 21.09
CA GLY A 43 16.19 -7.56 21.49
C GLY A 43 15.87 -6.60 20.34
N LEU A 44 16.87 -6.23 19.55
CA LEU A 44 16.67 -5.40 18.36
C LEU A 44 15.78 -6.13 17.33
N LEU A 45 16.07 -7.40 17.05
CA LEU A 45 15.28 -8.19 16.11
C LEU A 45 13.84 -8.36 16.60
N ALA A 46 13.62 -8.66 17.88
CA ALA A 46 12.30 -8.76 18.47
C ALA A 46 11.53 -7.43 18.31
N THR A 47 12.18 -6.30 18.57
CA THR A 47 11.58 -4.97 18.39
C THR A 47 11.18 -4.73 16.93
N LEU A 48 12.02 -5.10 15.97
CA LEU A 48 11.70 -4.98 14.55
C LEU A 48 10.47 -5.81 14.16
N PHE A 49 10.38 -7.07 14.62
CA PHE A 49 9.21 -7.90 14.36
C PHE A 49 7.96 -7.37 15.06
N PHE A 50 8.09 -6.83 16.28
CA PHE A 50 6.98 -6.19 16.98
C PHE A 50 6.44 -4.99 16.20
N VAL A 51 7.32 -4.07 15.78
CA VAL A 51 6.95 -2.89 14.98
C VAL A 51 6.32 -3.30 13.66
N PHE A 52 6.88 -4.33 12.99
CA PHE A 52 6.30 -4.88 11.77
C PHE A 52 4.89 -5.45 12.01
N GLY A 53 4.68 -6.17 13.11
CA GLY A 53 3.38 -6.71 13.50
C GLY A 53 2.34 -5.62 13.77
N VAL A 54 2.71 -4.59 14.54
CA VAL A 54 1.87 -3.43 14.82
C VAL A 54 1.49 -2.71 13.52
N ARG A 55 2.47 -2.48 12.64
CA ARG A 55 2.23 -1.85 11.33
C ARG A 55 1.28 -2.69 10.46
N SER A 56 1.47 -3.99 10.42
CA SER A 56 0.60 -4.91 9.66
C SER A 56 -0.81 -4.95 10.24
N TYR A 57 -0.95 -4.91 11.57
CA TYR A 57 -2.25 -4.84 12.23
C TYR A 57 -2.99 -3.54 11.92
N ILE A 58 -2.28 -2.41 11.95
CA ILE A 58 -2.85 -1.09 11.63
C ILE A 58 -3.38 -1.07 10.18
N ARG A 59 -2.66 -1.69 9.23
CA ARG A 59 -3.10 -1.79 7.82
C ARG A 59 -4.48 -2.47 7.66
N ARG A 60 -4.93 -3.26 8.64
CA ARG A 60 -6.28 -3.86 8.64
C ARG A 60 -7.39 -2.82 8.63
N PHE A 61 -7.13 -1.66 9.21
CA PHE A 61 -8.10 -0.56 9.30
C PHE A 61 -7.98 0.42 8.13
N ALA A 62 -6.91 0.32 7.35
CA ALA A 62 -6.71 1.18 6.20
C ALA A 62 -7.75 0.89 5.12
N LEU A 63 -8.31 1.95 4.56
CA LEU A 63 -9.27 1.89 3.47
C LEU A 63 -9.01 3.01 2.46
N VAL A 64 -9.44 2.76 1.24
CA VAL A 64 -9.41 3.73 0.15
C VAL A 64 -10.85 3.98 -0.30
N LEU A 65 -11.29 5.22 -0.18
CA LEU A 65 -12.60 5.68 -0.62
C LEU A 65 -12.44 6.27 -2.01
N VAL A 66 -13.18 5.75 -2.97
CA VAL A 66 -13.26 6.29 -4.33
C VAL A 66 -14.63 6.91 -4.52
N THR A 67 -14.64 8.22 -4.77
CA THR A 67 -15.84 9.01 -5.03
C THR A 67 -15.88 9.47 -6.49
N GLU A 68 -16.92 10.15 -6.89
CA GLU A 68 -17.01 10.78 -8.21
C GLU A 68 -15.99 11.90 -8.35
N ASP A 69 -15.71 12.63 -7.26
CA ASP A 69 -14.86 13.81 -7.25
C ASP A 69 -13.39 13.50 -6.98
N GLY A 70 -13.07 12.38 -6.33
CA GLY A 70 -11.69 12.09 -5.93
C GLY A 70 -11.50 10.75 -5.25
N VAL A 71 -10.28 10.58 -4.74
CA VAL A 71 -9.84 9.42 -3.96
C VAL A 71 -9.33 9.88 -2.60
N ILE A 72 -9.70 9.16 -1.55
CA ILE A 72 -9.30 9.44 -0.16
C ILE A 72 -8.67 8.17 0.41
N SER A 73 -7.44 8.28 0.87
CA SER A 73 -6.79 7.21 1.64
C SER A 73 -6.90 7.49 3.12
N CYS A 74 -7.49 6.56 3.83
CA CYS A 74 -7.71 6.60 5.28
C CYS A 74 -6.89 5.49 5.95
N PRO A 75 -5.66 5.74 6.38
CA PRO A 75 -4.76 4.69 6.89
C PRO A 75 -5.22 4.04 8.20
N LEU A 76 -6.06 4.70 8.97
CA LEU A 76 -6.61 4.20 10.25
C LEU A 76 -8.14 4.11 10.22
N GLY A 77 -8.77 4.16 9.02
CA GLY A 77 -10.22 4.19 8.89
C GLY A 77 -10.79 5.60 8.81
N GLU A 78 -12.06 5.68 8.44
CA GLU A 78 -12.75 6.93 8.12
C GLU A 78 -12.88 7.89 9.33
N ARG A 79 -12.99 7.35 10.54
CA ARG A 79 -13.20 8.11 11.79
C ARG A 79 -11.94 8.33 12.63
N SER A 80 -10.78 8.00 12.10
CA SER A 80 -9.55 8.07 12.88
C SER A 80 -9.07 9.50 13.07
N PRO A 81 -8.54 9.86 14.26
CA PRO A 81 -7.88 11.13 14.47
C PRO A 81 -6.63 11.24 13.55
N GLN A 82 -6.32 12.46 13.14
CA GLN A 82 -5.12 12.73 12.34
C GLN A 82 -3.86 12.56 13.20
N ILE A 83 -3.31 11.36 13.21
CA ILE A 83 -2.06 11.06 13.90
C ILE A 83 -0.89 11.42 12.96
N PRO A 84 0.16 12.09 13.46
CA PRO A 84 1.37 12.34 12.66
C PRO A 84 1.91 11.03 12.06
N GLY A 85 2.11 10.99 10.72
CA GLY A 85 2.50 9.80 9.99
C GLY A 85 1.35 8.93 9.44
N PHE A 86 0.11 9.17 9.87
CA PHE A 86 -1.10 8.48 9.39
C PHE A 86 -2.15 9.48 8.90
N ARG A 87 -1.71 10.44 8.10
CA ARG A 87 -2.61 11.47 7.56
C ARG A 87 -3.55 10.88 6.50
N HIS A 88 -4.79 11.33 6.53
CA HIS A 88 -5.69 11.13 5.40
C HIS A 88 -5.12 11.92 4.22
N ALA A 89 -4.89 11.24 3.10
CA ALA A 89 -4.55 11.89 1.86
C ALA A 89 -5.81 11.89 0.99
N SER A 90 -6.24 13.08 0.58
CA SER A 90 -7.37 13.23 -0.34
C SER A 90 -6.88 13.92 -1.61
N LEU A 91 -7.30 13.41 -2.75
CA LEU A 91 -6.88 13.90 -4.04
C LEU A 91 -8.09 13.95 -4.97
N ALA A 92 -8.43 15.14 -5.46
CA ALA A 92 -9.51 15.30 -6.42
C ALA A 92 -9.04 14.85 -7.81
N TRP A 93 -9.89 14.14 -8.55
CA TRP A 93 -9.56 13.63 -9.89
C TRP A 93 -9.13 14.70 -10.86
N ARG A 94 -9.74 15.90 -10.77
CA ARG A 94 -9.43 17.05 -11.62
C ARG A 94 -8.07 17.68 -11.35
N ASP A 95 -7.52 17.46 -10.14
CA ASP A 95 -6.28 18.11 -9.69
C ASP A 95 -5.06 17.19 -9.86
N ILE A 96 -5.23 16.00 -10.45
CA ILE A 96 -4.12 15.07 -10.72
C ILE A 96 -3.14 15.72 -11.70
N GLN A 97 -1.88 15.85 -11.26
CA GLN A 97 -0.78 16.34 -12.08
C GLN A 97 0.19 15.24 -12.47
N ALA A 98 0.23 14.14 -11.71
CA ALA A 98 1.06 13.00 -12.04
C ALA A 98 0.38 11.70 -11.65
N MET A 99 0.51 10.70 -12.52
CA MET A 99 0.07 9.33 -12.28
C MET A 99 1.18 8.37 -12.69
N ARG A 100 1.49 7.40 -11.84
CA ARG A 100 2.43 6.32 -12.14
C ARG A 100 1.90 5.00 -11.63
N VAL A 101 2.03 3.96 -12.45
CA VAL A 101 1.77 2.57 -12.06
C VAL A 101 3.08 1.81 -12.17
N ARG A 102 3.56 1.26 -11.07
CA ARG A 102 4.82 0.51 -11.02
C ARG A 102 4.57 -0.93 -10.61
N PHE A 103 5.24 -1.85 -11.29
CA PHE A 103 5.27 -3.25 -10.92
C PHE A 103 6.56 -3.55 -10.15
N PHE A 104 6.43 -4.23 -9.03
CA PHE A 104 7.53 -4.69 -8.21
C PHE A 104 7.49 -6.20 -8.15
N SER A 105 8.50 -6.87 -8.70
CA SER A 105 8.67 -8.32 -8.60
C SER A 105 9.75 -8.67 -7.59
N THR A 106 9.66 -9.87 -7.02
CA THR A 106 10.77 -10.43 -6.26
C THR A 106 11.86 -10.93 -7.23
N LYS A 107 13.14 -10.81 -6.83
CA LYS A 107 14.26 -11.29 -7.68
C LYS A 107 14.17 -12.76 -8.05
N ARG A 108 13.47 -13.57 -7.26
CA ARG A 108 13.38 -15.03 -7.40
C ARG A 108 12.26 -15.47 -8.33
N ASP A 109 11.17 -14.72 -8.37
CA ASP A 109 10.04 -15.00 -9.22
C ASP A 109 9.54 -13.72 -9.88
N ARG A 110 9.74 -13.61 -11.19
CA ARG A 110 9.32 -12.45 -11.97
C ARG A 110 7.83 -12.43 -12.24
N SER A 111 7.14 -13.55 -12.01
CA SER A 111 5.69 -13.67 -12.19
C SER A 111 4.92 -13.26 -10.95
N GLU A 112 5.54 -13.37 -9.76
CA GLU A 112 4.94 -12.91 -8.52
C GLU A 112 5.44 -11.51 -8.15
N GLY A 113 4.51 -10.59 -7.97
CA GLY A 113 4.83 -9.21 -7.62
C GLY A 113 3.59 -8.46 -7.19
N TRP A 114 3.78 -7.18 -6.89
CA TRP A 114 2.67 -6.28 -6.61
C TRP A 114 2.80 -5.02 -7.45
N MET A 115 1.67 -4.42 -7.74
CA MET A 115 1.63 -3.12 -8.40
C MET A 115 1.37 -2.01 -7.38
N GLU A 116 1.86 -0.84 -7.68
CA GLU A 116 1.67 0.36 -6.88
C GLU A 116 1.20 1.50 -7.79
N LEU A 117 0.05 2.07 -7.44
CA LEU A 117 -0.46 3.29 -8.04
C LEU A 117 0.02 4.48 -7.21
N ARG A 118 0.66 5.44 -7.85
CA ARG A 118 1.05 6.72 -7.27
C ARG A 118 0.33 7.84 -7.99
N LEU A 119 -0.36 8.66 -7.22
CA LEU A 119 -1.03 9.87 -7.69
C LEU A 119 -0.45 11.09 -6.96
N ALA A 120 -0.35 12.21 -7.63
CA ALA A 120 0.06 13.48 -7.04
C ALA A 120 -0.69 14.65 -7.66
N ASP A 121 -0.98 15.66 -6.84
CA ASP A 121 -1.58 16.94 -7.25
C ASP A 121 -0.65 18.15 -7.04
N GLY A 122 0.65 17.89 -6.80
CA GLY A 122 1.65 18.92 -6.49
C GLY A 122 1.80 19.21 -4.99
N LYS A 123 0.80 18.97 -4.17
CA LYS A 123 0.83 19.14 -2.70
C LYS A 123 0.85 17.80 -1.99
N ASP A 124 -0.11 16.95 -2.32
CA ASP A 124 -0.30 15.64 -1.72
C ASP A 124 0.13 14.52 -2.66
N ARG A 125 0.55 13.43 -2.07
CA ARG A 125 0.90 12.20 -2.78
C ARG A 125 0.12 11.05 -2.17
N LEU A 126 -0.54 10.31 -3.03
CA LEU A 126 -1.28 9.12 -2.66
C LEU A 126 -0.59 7.90 -3.25
N MET A 127 -0.43 6.87 -2.43
CA MET A 127 0.19 5.61 -2.81
C MET A 127 -0.74 4.48 -2.42
N ILE A 128 -1.13 3.65 -3.39
CA ILE A 128 -2.04 2.54 -3.23
C ILE A 128 -1.39 1.31 -3.85
N ASP A 129 -1.28 0.24 -3.08
CA ASP A 129 -0.72 -1.02 -3.58
C ASP A 129 -1.82 -2.01 -4.01
N SER A 130 -1.46 -2.96 -4.89
CA SER A 130 -2.41 -3.92 -5.46
C SER A 130 -2.94 -4.97 -4.49
N THR A 131 -2.59 -4.89 -3.20
CA THR A 131 -3.15 -5.76 -2.16
C THR A 131 -4.53 -5.30 -1.67
N ILE A 132 -5.00 -4.13 -2.13
CA ILE A 132 -6.38 -3.71 -1.90
C ILE A 132 -7.33 -4.45 -2.84
N GLU A 133 -8.52 -4.78 -2.35
CA GLU A 133 -9.58 -5.32 -3.17
C GLU A 133 -10.06 -4.28 -4.18
N GLY A 134 -10.20 -4.67 -5.45
CA GLY A 134 -10.64 -3.77 -6.51
C GLY A 134 -9.59 -2.75 -6.95
N PHE A 135 -8.29 -3.00 -6.76
CA PHE A 135 -7.20 -2.15 -7.21
C PHE A 135 -7.33 -1.72 -8.68
N GLU A 136 -7.70 -2.66 -9.57
CA GLU A 136 -7.86 -2.40 -11.00
C GLU A 136 -8.92 -1.32 -11.27
N ALA A 137 -10.03 -1.33 -10.52
CA ALA A 137 -11.08 -0.33 -10.66
C ALA A 137 -10.59 1.08 -10.23
N VAL A 138 -9.77 1.15 -9.18
CA VAL A 138 -9.16 2.40 -8.75
C VAL A 138 -8.18 2.91 -9.80
N VAL A 139 -7.33 2.02 -10.35
CA VAL A 139 -6.36 2.37 -11.41
C VAL A 139 -7.10 2.82 -12.68
N ALA A 140 -8.16 2.13 -13.08
CA ALA A 140 -8.97 2.50 -14.25
C ALA A 140 -9.57 3.91 -14.09
N ARG A 141 -10.11 4.22 -12.90
CA ARG A 141 -10.67 5.54 -12.61
C ARG A 141 -9.59 6.62 -12.64
N ALA A 142 -8.42 6.34 -12.06
CA ALA A 142 -7.28 7.26 -12.07
C ALA A 142 -6.74 7.49 -13.50
N ALA A 143 -6.65 6.45 -14.32
CA ALA A 143 -6.22 6.56 -15.70
C ALA A 143 -7.17 7.43 -16.53
N LEU A 144 -8.47 7.25 -16.36
CA LEU A 144 -9.50 8.07 -17.01
C LEU A 144 -9.39 9.55 -16.58
N ALA A 145 -9.11 9.80 -15.31
CA ALA A 145 -8.95 11.16 -14.79
C ALA A 145 -7.66 11.79 -15.34
N ALA A 146 -6.56 11.04 -15.38
CA ALA A 146 -5.29 11.50 -15.95
C ALA A 146 -5.44 11.83 -17.46
N GLU A 147 -6.13 10.98 -18.22
CA GLU A 147 -6.43 11.23 -19.65
C GLU A 147 -7.21 12.52 -19.83
N ARG A 148 -8.29 12.72 -19.07
CA ARG A 148 -9.11 13.94 -19.11
C ARG A 148 -8.33 15.19 -18.70
N GLY A 149 -7.40 15.06 -17.76
CA GLY A 149 -6.53 16.13 -17.30
C GLY A 149 -5.31 16.38 -18.21
N GLY A 150 -5.13 15.59 -19.29
CA GLY A 150 -3.96 15.71 -20.17
C GLY A 150 -2.64 15.36 -19.50
N VAL A 151 -2.67 14.52 -18.45
CA VAL A 151 -1.47 14.11 -17.72
C VAL A 151 -0.66 13.14 -18.57
N ALA A 152 0.61 13.48 -18.81
CA ALA A 152 1.53 12.61 -19.54
C ALA A 152 1.89 11.37 -18.69
N LEU A 153 1.70 10.18 -19.23
CA LEU A 153 2.06 8.91 -18.61
C LEU A 153 3.39 8.41 -19.18
N ASP A 154 4.25 7.87 -18.32
CA ASP A 154 5.50 7.25 -18.75
C ASP A 154 5.24 5.85 -19.36
N ASP A 155 6.18 5.37 -20.21
CA ASP A 155 6.06 4.09 -20.92
C ASP A 155 5.85 2.90 -19.97
N ALA A 156 6.49 2.93 -18.80
CA ALA A 156 6.31 1.89 -17.79
C ALA A 156 4.89 1.88 -17.23
N THR A 157 4.29 3.05 -17.03
CA THR A 157 2.88 3.17 -16.61
C THR A 157 1.95 2.64 -17.69
N LEU A 158 2.18 3.02 -18.96
CA LEU A 158 1.39 2.54 -20.09
C LEU A 158 1.47 1.01 -20.24
N ALA A 159 2.67 0.44 -20.14
CA ALA A 159 2.85 -1.02 -20.17
C ALA A 159 2.12 -1.72 -19.03
N ASN A 160 2.17 -1.18 -17.80
CA ASN A 160 1.49 -1.74 -16.64
C ASN A 160 -0.04 -1.60 -16.74
N LEU A 161 -0.56 -0.49 -17.29
CA LEU A 161 -1.98 -0.35 -17.58
C LEU A 161 -2.44 -1.38 -18.61
N GLY A 162 -1.63 -1.62 -19.66
CA GLY A 162 -1.88 -2.67 -20.64
C GLY A 162 -1.95 -4.07 -20.03
N SER A 163 -1.07 -4.39 -19.06
CA SER A 163 -1.09 -5.66 -18.34
C SER A 163 -2.34 -5.86 -17.49
N LEU A 164 -2.89 -4.78 -16.94
CA LEU A 164 -4.17 -4.77 -16.22
C LEU A 164 -5.39 -4.74 -17.18
N ARG A 165 -5.18 -4.79 -18.49
CA ARG A 165 -6.22 -4.63 -19.51
C ARG A 165 -7.00 -3.31 -19.41
N ILE A 166 -6.41 -2.31 -18.79
CA ILE A 166 -6.90 -0.95 -18.72
C ILE A 166 -6.32 -0.22 -19.93
N GLY A 167 -6.97 -0.37 -21.08
CA GLY A 167 -6.58 0.34 -22.29
C GLY A 167 -7.24 1.71 -22.36
N ALA A 168 -6.70 2.60 -23.19
CA ALA A 168 -7.27 3.91 -23.53
C ALA A 168 -8.68 3.87 -24.15
N GLY A 169 -9.28 2.69 -24.26
CA GLY A 169 -10.65 2.45 -24.75
C GLY A 169 -11.64 1.94 -23.69
N ALA A 170 -11.23 1.73 -22.42
CA ALA A 170 -12.12 1.32 -21.33
C ALA A 170 -13.03 2.49 -20.84
N ALA A 171 -12.94 3.63 -21.48
CA ALA A 171 -13.79 4.81 -21.25
C ALA A 171 -15.19 4.70 -21.91
N ARG A 172 -15.58 3.51 -22.35
CA ARG A 172 -16.93 3.27 -22.92
C ARG A 172 -17.66 2.18 -22.14
N ILE A 173 -17.99 2.48 -20.88
CA ILE A 173 -19.16 1.87 -20.23
C ILE A 173 -19.77 2.91 -19.32
#